data_a957237d6506517a026a7cfd17a6f860
#
_entry.id   a957237d6506517a026a7cfd17a6f860
#
_cell.length_a   1.000
_cell.length_b   1.000
_cell.length_c   1.000
_cell.angle_alpha   90.00
_cell.angle_beta   90.00
_cell.angle_gamma   90.00
#
_symmetry.space_group_name_H-M   'P 1'
#
loop_
_entity.id
_entity.type
_entity.pdbx_description
1 polymer ?
#
loop_
_entity_poly.entity_id
_entity_poly.type
_entity_poly.pdbx_seq_one_letter_code
_entity_poly.pdbx_strand_id
1 'polypeptide(L)'
;MEQIIKQNMFSRTLFNESKLGAYYTDPVHAAKIGRLFRLQGECCVLEPSFGNAEALKAFLSQCERADEAGSVHTFGVELNRETFEQYKQEIEFPVCADFIGGIRASNRAFTLCFAN
;
A
#
# COMPACT_ATOMS: atom_id res chain seq x y z
N MET A 1 -15.19 28.02 16.44
CA MET A 1 -14.01 27.41 17.09
C MET A 1 -13.76 25.97 16.65
N GLU A 2 -14.77 25.12 16.63
CA GLU A 2 -14.65 23.73 16.17
C GLU A 2 -14.17 23.57 14.71
N GLN A 3 -14.67 24.43 13.79
CA GLN A 3 -14.23 24.44 12.40
C GLN A 3 -12.75 24.83 12.24
N ILE A 4 -12.29 25.79 13.06
CA ILE A 4 -10.88 26.26 13.02
C ILE A 4 -9.95 25.16 13.52
N ILE A 5 -10.35 24.43 14.57
CA ILE A 5 -9.58 23.30 15.13
C ILE A 5 -9.50 22.17 14.09
N LYS A 6 -10.60 21.82 13.43
CA LYS A 6 -10.64 20.80 12.38
C LYS A 6 -9.75 21.18 11.17
N GLN A 7 -9.82 22.45 10.74
CA GLN A 7 -8.96 22.95 9.66
C GLN A 7 -7.46 22.89 10.01
N ASN A 8 -7.11 23.26 11.24
CA ASN A 8 -5.74 23.23 11.70
C ASN A 8 -5.20 21.80 11.82
N MET A 9 -6.02 20.87 12.30
CA MET A 9 -5.66 19.45 12.36
C MET A 9 -5.49 18.87 10.97
N PHE A 10 -6.39 19.16 10.03
CA PHE A 10 -6.28 18.74 8.63
C PHE A 10 -5.02 19.28 7.97
N SER A 11 -4.72 20.57 8.14
CA SER A 11 -3.52 21.18 7.61
C SER A 11 -2.23 20.57 8.17
N ARG A 12 -2.19 20.24 9.45
CA ARG A 12 -1.05 19.54 10.08
C ARG A 12 -0.85 18.15 9.51
N THR A 13 -1.94 17.39 9.33
CA THR A 13 -1.89 16.05 8.75
C THR A 13 -1.34 16.10 7.33
N LEU A 14 -1.86 16.98 6.49
CA LEU A 14 -1.36 17.17 5.12
C LEU A 14 0.12 17.59 5.09
N PHE A 15 0.52 18.51 5.96
CA PHE A 15 1.91 18.94 6.05
C PHE A 15 2.84 17.81 6.46
N ASN A 16 2.46 17.01 7.45
CA ASN A 16 3.25 15.86 7.90
C ASN A 16 3.35 14.78 6.83
N GLU A 17 2.26 14.49 6.13
CA GLU A 17 2.23 13.55 5.00
C GLU A 17 3.17 14.03 3.88
N SER A 18 3.06 15.29 3.47
CA SER A 18 3.93 15.89 2.44
C SER A 18 5.41 15.86 2.85
N LYS A 19 5.71 16.18 4.10
CA LYS A 19 7.08 16.19 4.64
C LYS A 19 7.73 14.81 4.59
N LEU A 20 6.95 13.74 4.78
CA LEU A 20 7.42 12.36 4.73
C LEU A 20 7.28 11.73 3.35
N GLY A 21 6.84 12.49 2.35
CA GLY A 21 6.63 12.00 0.99
C GLY A 21 5.41 11.08 0.86
N ALA A 22 4.45 11.19 1.75
CA ALA A 22 3.24 10.37 1.75
C ALA A 22 2.20 10.91 0.75
N TYR A 23 2.41 10.63 -0.52
CA TYR A 23 1.46 10.92 -1.58
C TYR A 23 0.75 9.62 -1.97
N TYR A 24 -0.55 9.56 -1.72
CA TYR A 24 -1.33 8.37 -2.01
C TYR A 24 -1.70 8.27 -3.49
N THR A 25 -1.58 7.08 -4.04
CA THR A 25 -2.06 6.79 -5.40
C THR A 25 -3.58 6.81 -5.43
N ASP A 26 -4.14 7.39 -6.48
CA ASP A 26 -5.59 7.39 -6.70
C ASP A 26 -6.11 5.96 -6.90
N PRO A 27 -7.03 5.49 -6.04
CA PRO A 27 -7.59 4.14 -6.16
C PRO A 27 -8.29 3.88 -7.50
N VAL A 28 -8.88 4.90 -8.12
CA VAL A 28 -9.54 4.76 -9.44
C VAL A 28 -8.53 4.40 -10.51
N HIS A 29 -7.36 5.04 -10.52
CA HIS A 29 -6.28 4.73 -11.45
C HIS A 29 -5.69 3.34 -11.15
N ALA A 30 -5.48 3.02 -9.89
CA ALA A 30 -4.98 1.70 -9.47
C ALA A 30 -5.92 0.57 -9.91
N ALA A 31 -7.23 0.76 -9.78
CA ALA A 31 -8.23 -0.20 -10.26
C ALA A 31 -8.17 -0.41 -11.77
N LYS A 32 -8.01 0.67 -12.54
CA LYS A 32 -7.86 0.58 -14.00
C LYS A 32 -6.62 -0.22 -14.41
N ILE A 33 -5.51 0.01 -13.72
CA ILE A 33 -4.26 -0.73 -13.96
C ILE A 33 -4.45 -2.20 -13.59
N GLY A 34 -5.15 -2.50 -12.50
CA GLY A 34 -5.43 -3.87 -12.05
C GLY A 34 -6.10 -4.73 -13.12
N ARG A 35 -6.97 -4.14 -13.92
CA ARG A 35 -7.65 -4.85 -15.04
C ARG A 35 -6.71 -5.36 -16.11
N LEU A 36 -5.47 -4.87 -16.18
CA LEU A 36 -4.45 -5.31 -17.11
C LEU A 36 -3.68 -6.55 -16.64
N PHE A 37 -3.92 -6.98 -15.41
CA PHE A 37 -3.14 -8.06 -14.78
C PHE A 37 -4.00 -9.31 -14.58
N ARG A 38 -3.38 -10.45 -14.83
CA ARG A 38 -3.93 -11.77 -14.55
C ARG A 38 -2.99 -12.49 -13.59
N LEU A 39 -3.49 -12.80 -12.40
CA LEU A 39 -2.71 -13.46 -11.35
C LEU A 39 -2.95 -14.96 -11.41
N GLN A 40 -1.87 -15.74 -11.29
CA GLN A 40 -1.89 -17.19 -11.37
C GLN A 40 -1.15 -17.81 -10.19
N GLY A 41 -1.74 -18.83 -9.58
CA GLY A 41 -1.16 -19.56 -8.45
C GLY A 41 -1.03 -18.71 -7.19
N GLU A 42 -0.10 -19.08 -6.34
CA GLU A 42 0.28 -18.32 -5.15
C GLU A 42 1.04 -17.07 -5.57
N CYS A 43 0.52 -15.90 -5.22
CA CYS A 43 1.13 -14.62 -5.54
C CYS A 43 1.55 -13.88 -4.29
N CYS A 44 2.81 -13.46 -4.24
CA CYS A 44 3.33 -12.59 -3.19
C CYS A 44 3.49 -11.17 -3.76
N VAL A 45 2.72 -10.23 -3.26
CA VAL A 45 2.69 -8.85 -3.74
C VAL A 45 3.35 -7.94 -2.72
N LEU A 46 4.35 -7.18 -3.16
CA LEU A 46 5.03 -6.19 -2.34
C LEU A 46 4.53 -4.79 -2.65
N GLU A 47 4.18 -4.05 -1.61
CA GLU A 47 3.96 -2.60 -1.67
C GLU A 47 5.02 -1.91 -0.81
N PRO A 48 6.00 -1.23 -1.44
CA PRO A 48 7.11 -0.59 -0.71
C PRO A 48 6.71 0.60 0.16
N SER A 49 5.53 1.15 -0.06
CA SER A 49 5.00 2.29 0.70
C SER A 49 3.48 2.23 0.70
N PHE A 50 2.92 1.40 1.58
CA PHE A 50 1.49 1.06 1.46
C PHE A 50 0.54 2.19 1.89
N GLY A 51 0.97 3.17 2.68
CA GLY A 51 0.13 4.28 3.10
C GLY A 51 -1.17 3.83 3.75
N ASN A 52 -2.31 4.19 3.16
CA ASN A 52 -3.63 3.72 3.59
C ASN A 52 -4.07 2.40 2.93
N ALA A 53 -3.24 1.83 2.07
CA ALA A 53 -3.47 0.58 1.32
C ALA A 53 -4.66 0.61 0.34
N GLU A 54 -5.35 1.71 0.17
CA GLU A 54 -6.54 1.78 -0.70
C GLU A 54 -6.20 1.51 -2.17
N ALA A 55 -5.08 2.05 -2.66
CA ALA A 55 -4.65 1.84 -4.04
C ALA A 55 -4.31 0.38 -4.31
N LEU A 56 -3.57 -0.26 -3.40
CA LEU A 56 -3.25 -1.69 -3.52
C LEU A 56 -4.52 -2.54 -3.51
N LYS A 57 -5.45 -2.27 -2.61
CA LYS A 57 -6.73 -2.99 -2.52
C LYS A 57 -7.55 -2.81 -3.80
N ALA A 58 -7.64 -1.60 -4.32
CA ALA A 58 -8.34 -1.31 -5.56
C ALA A 58 -7.71 -2.04 -6.76
N PHE A 59 -6.38 -2.03 -6.86
CA PHE A 59 -5.63 -2.76 -7.87
C PHE A 59 -5.92 -4.25 -7.81
N LEU A 60 -5.74 -4.87 -6.66
CA LEU A 60 -5.93 -6.32 -6.48
C LEU A 60 -7.37 -6.76 -6.71
N SER A 61 -8.36 -5.91 -6.37
CA SER A 61 -9.77 -6.21 -6.57
C SER A 61 -10.14 -6.33 -8.06
N GLN A 62 -9.38 -5.70 -8.96
CA GLN A 62 -9.63 -5.70 -10.39
C GLN A 62 -8.73 -6.66 -11.18
N CYS A 63 -7.71 -7.23 -10.55
CA CYS A 63 -6.89 -8.25 -11.20
C CYS A 63 -7.73 -9.49 -11.50
N GLU A 64 -7.57 -10.03 -12.71
CA GLU A 64 -8.18 -11.32 -13.07
C GLU A 64 -7.45 -12.46 -12.33
N ARG A 65 -8.20 -13.46 -11.90
CA ARG A 65 -7.63 -14.67 -11.29
C ARG A 65 -7.65 -15.80 -12.32
N ALA A 66 -6.48 -16.36 -12.59
CA ALA A 66 -6.35 -17.45 -13.56
C ALA A 66 -6.87 -18.79 -13.02
N ASP A 67 -6.81 -18.97 -11.70
CA ASP A 67 -7.32 -20.15 -11.01
C ASP A 67 -7.92 -19.76 -9.66
N GLU A 68 -8.88 -20.55 -9.19
CA GLU A 68 -9.57 -20.32 -7.92
C GLU A 68 -8.74 -20.85 -6.71
N ALA A 69 -7.74 -21.67 -6.97
CA ALA A 69 -6.91 -22.27 -5.93
C ALA A 69 -5.75 -21.37 -5.50
N GLY A 70 -5.41 -20.36 -6.30
CA GLY A 70 -4.33 -19.45 -5.99
C GLY A 70 -4.69 -18.44 -4.91
N SER A 71 -3.74 -18.10 -4.04
CA SER A 71 -3.88 -17.11 -2.99
C SER A 71 -3.01 -15.89 -3.31
N VAL A 72 -3.43 -14.72 -2.82
CA VAL A 72 -2.62 -13.49 -2.86
C VAL A 72 -2.20 -13.15 -1.44
N HIS A 73 -0.89 -13.04 -1.25
CA HIS A 73 -0.28 -12.61 0.01
C HIS A 73 0.28 -11.22 -0.16
N THR A 74 -0.07 -10.30 0.72
CA THR A 74 0.40 -8.91 0.67
C THR A 74 1.48 -8.66 1.69
N PHE A 75 2.55 -8.04 1.23
CA PHE A 75 3.68 -7.60 2.03
C PHE A 75 3.78 -6.08 1.85
N GLY A 76 3.75 -5.34 2.93
CA GLY A 76 3.76 -3.89 2.85
C GLY A 76 4.77 -3.27 3.80
N VAL A 77 5.41 -2.21 3.34
CA VAL A 77 6.31 -1.40 4.13
C VAL A 77 5.76 0.00 4.25
N GLU A 78 5.81 0.59 5.43
CA GLU A 78 5.42 1.97 5.68
C GLU A 78 6.43 2.64 6.59
N LEU A 79 6.96 3.79 6.13
CA LEU A 79 7.96 4.55 6.86
C LEU A 79 7.35 5.29 8.05
N ASN A 80 6.17 5.88 7.86
CA ASN A 80 5.51 6.67 8.89
C ASN A 80 4.83 5.75 9.90
N ARG A 81 5.31 5.78 11.15
CA ARG A 81 4.80 4.92 12.22
C ARG A 81 3.32 5.16 12.51
N GLU A 82 2.89 6.39 12.49
CA GLU A 82 1.48 6.76 12.75
C GLU A 82 0.56 6.17 11.67
N THR A 83 0.91 6.31 10.41
CA THR A 83 0.22 5.71 9.28
C THR A 83 0.26 4.18 9.35
N PHE A 84 1.41 3.61 9.69
CA PHE A 84 1.57 2.17 9.89
C PHE A 84 0.60 1.64 10.95
N GLU A 85 0.56 2.23 12.13
CA GLU A 85 -0.32 1.79 13.21
C GLU A 85 -1.80 1.90 12.82
N GLN A 86 -2.15 2.89 12.02
CA GLN A 86 -3.52 3.11 11.57
C GLN A 86 -3.98 2.09 10.53
N TYR A 87 -3.10 1.65 9.63
CA TYR A 87 -3.48 0.86 8.44
C TYR A 87 -2.82 -0.52 8.33
N LYS A 88 -2.00 -0.93 9.27
CA LYS A 88 -1.26 -2.21 9.21
C LYS A 88 -2.17 -3.45 9.06
N GLN A 89 -3.39 -3.39 9.57
CA GLN A 89 -4.35 -4.50 9.45
C GLN A 89 -4.84 -4.74 8.01
N GLU A 90 -4.62 -3.77 7.12
CA GLU A 90 -4.98 -3.90 5.70
C GLU A 90 -3.96 -4.72 4.89
N ILE A 91 -2.82 -5.01 5.47
CA ILE A 91 -1.73 -5.77 4.85
C ILE A 91 -1.49 -7.05 5.66
N GLU A 92 -1.33 -8.18 4.98
CA GLU A 92 -1.12 -9.47 5.64
C GLU A 92 0.22 -9.50 6.42
N PHE A 93 1.30 -9.01 5.80
CA PHE A 93 2.62 -8.94 6.40
C PHE A 93 3.15 -7.49 6.38
N PRO A 94 2.74 -6.65 7.33
CA PRO A 94 3.17 -5.25 7.37
C PRO A 94 4.45 -5.06 8.15
N VAL A 95 5.30 -4.14 7.69
CA VAL A 95 6.54 -3.74 8.38
C VAL A 95 6.64 -2.22 8.41
N CYS A 96 6.96 -1.67 9.57
CA CYS A 96 7.27 -0.24 9.73
C CYS A 96 8.78 -0.04 9.61
N ALA A 97 9.22 0.44 8.45
CA ALA A 97 10.64 0.62 8.16
C ALA A 97 10.86 1.57 6.98
N ASP A 98 12.10 1.99 6.81
CA ASP A 98 12.56 2.58 5.55
C ASP A 98 12.82 1.44 4.56
N PHE A 99 12.07 1.42 3.45
CA PHE A 99 12.20 0.37 2.44
C PHE A 99 13.62 0.28 1.87
N ILE A 100 14.25 1.43 1.64
CA ILE A 100 15.58 1.46 0.99
C ILE A 100 16.68 0.94 1.93
N GLY A 101 16.67 1.38 3.18
CA GLY A 101 17.75 1.08 4.14
C GLY A 101 17.42 -0.02 5.14
N GLY A 102 16.15 -0.33 5.35
CA GLY A 102 15.68 -1.19 6.44
C GLY A 102 15.13 -2.56 6.03
N ILE A 103 15.00 -2.83 4.74
CA ILE A 103 14.40 -4.08 4.24
C ILE A 103 15.40 -4.88 3.44
N ARG A 104 15.41 -6.18 3.69
CA ARG A 104 16.11 -7.18 2.86
C ARG A 104 15.13 -8.24 2.40
N ALA A 105 15.24 -8.63 1.16
CA ALA A 105 14.46 -9.70 0.58
C ALA A 105 15.37 -10.63 -0.23
N SER A 106 15.03 -11.91 -0.24
CA SER A 106 15.72 -12.86 -1.11
C SER A 106 15.32 -12.63 -2.57
N ASN A 107 16.20 -13.04 -3.48
CA ASN A 107 15.90 -12.99 -4.91
C ASN A 107 14.61 -13.76 -5.21
N ARG A 108 13.75 -13.19 -6.03
CA ARG A 108 12.48 -13.78 -6.45
C ARG A 108 11.48 -14.04 -5.29
N ALA A 109 11.59 -13.28 -4.19
CA ALA A 109 10.67 -13.40 -3.06
C ALA A 109 9.25 -12.96 -3.42
N PHE A 110 9.11 -12.04 -4.38
CA PHE A 110 7.82 -11.46 -4.75
C PHE A 110 7.47 -11.72 -6.20
N THR A 111 6.19 -12.01 -6.43
CA THR A 111 5.61 -12.20 -7.77
C THR A 111 5.39 -10.86 -8.46
N LEU A 112 4.98 -9.86 -7.69
CA LEU A 112 4.62 -8.53 -8.17
C LEU A 112 5.05 -7.47 -7.16
N CYS A 113 5.58 -6.36 -7.66
CA CYS A 113 5.82 -5.17 -6.85
C CYS A 113 4.88 -4.06 -7.32
N PHE A 114 4.00 -3.62 -6.42
CA PHE A 114 3.11 -2.50 -6.65
C PHE A 114 3.81 -1.24 -6.10
N ALA A 115 4.65 -0.63 -6.93
CA ALA A 115 5.39 0.57 -6.57
C ALA A 115 4.86 1.79 -7.32
N ASN A 116 4.69 2.88 -6.58
CA ASN A 116 4.30 4.13 -7.18
C ASN A 116 5.27 5.28 -6.92
#